data_cd471c384a3bfe5bb5b514fb8c74ebdd
#
_entry.id   cd471c384a3bfe5bb5b514fb8c74ebdd
#
_cell.length_a   1.000
_cell.length_b   1.000
_cell.length_c   1.000
_cell.angle_alpha   90.00
_cell.angle_beta   90.00
_cell.angle_gamma   90.00
#
_symmetry.space_group_name_H-M   'P 1'
#
loop_
_entity.id
_entity.type
_entity.pdbx_description
1 polymer ?
#
loop_
_entity_poly.entity_id
_entity_poly.type
_entity_poly.pdbx_seq_one_letter_code
_entity_poly.pdbx_strand_id
1 'polypeptide(L)'
;MNNTLWYPYAQMENLERNYKVLSGKGAYIRVENIKTKETKDLLDGVSSWWCAVHGYNNEEINEAIKGQLDKIAHVMLGGLTHEWALSLADKLVEITPKGLNHVFFSDSGSVGVEIALKMAVQYHGNKGNREKSKFISLIKGYHGDTFKAMEVGNDSDFHGAFNHMMKETFYINIPEGGMEASDEQVEKAIIELKNVLEKKDNEVAGFIVEPLLQG
;
A
#
# COMPACT_ATOMS: atom_id res chain seq x y z
N MET A 1 -15.05 -29.50 8.85
CA MET A 1 -13.97 -28.71 9.49
C MET A 1 -14.54 -27.41 9.97
N ASN A 2 -14.21 -26.99 11.18
CA ASN A 2 -14.66 -25.70 11.70
C ASN A 2 -14.11 -24.57 10.82
N ASN A 3 -14.98 -23.79 10.23
CA ASN A 3 -14.64 -22.72 9.33
C ASN A 3 -14.44 -21.42 10.12
N THR A 4 -13.42 -21.39 10.98
CA THR A 4 -13.16 -20.27 11.90
C THR A 4 -12.34 -19.14 11.27
N LEU A 5 -11.62 -19.42 10.17
CA LEU A 5 -10.81 -18.42 9.48
C LEU A 5 -11.65 -17.74 8.40
N TRP A 6 -11.83 -16.43 8.54
CA TRP A 6 -12.45 -15.61 7.49
C TRP A 6 -11.38 -15.19 6.49
N TYR A 7 -11.56 -15.55 5.23
CA TYR A 7 -10.62 -15.21 4.17
C TYR A 7 -10.97 -13.85 3.54
N PRO A 8 -9.97 -12.99 3.31
CA PRO A 8 -10.19 -11.75 2.59
C PRO A 8 -10.69 -12.03 1.16
N TYR A 9 -11.51 -11.13 0.64
CA TYR A 9 -12.06 -11.18 -0.73
C TYR A 9 -12.80 -12.49 -1.06
N ALA A 10 -13.33 -13.18 -0.06
CA ALA A 10 -13.98 -14.47 -0.25
C ALA A 10 -15.42 -14.48 0.24
N GLN A 11 -16.31 -15.06 -0.58
CA GLN A 11 -17.65 -15.40 -0.16
C GLN A 11 -17.60 -16.66 0.70
N MET A 12 -17.71 -16.49 2.00
CA MET A 12 -17.48 -17.56 2.99
C MET A 12 -18.44 -18.74 2.88
N GLU A 13 -19.68 -18.50 2.42
CA GLU A 13 -20.71 -19.55 2.27
C GLU A 13 -20.32 -20.59 1.21
N ASN A 14 -19.67 -20.14 0.12
CA ASN A 14 -19.30 -20.96 -1.02
C ASN A 14 -17.79 -21.16 -1.17
N LEU A 15 -17.02 -20.88 -0.11
CA LEU A 15 -15.58 -20.95 -0.15
C LEU A 15 -15.05 -22.36 -0.33
N GLU A 16 -14.44 -22.64 -1.47
CA GLU A 16 -13.65 -23.86 -1.66
C GLU A 16 -12.22 -23.67 -1.14
N ARG A 17 -11.89 -24.39 -0.06
CA ARG A 17 -10.52 -24.45 0.49
C ARG A 17 -9.86 -25.72 0.01
N ASN A 18 -8.98 -25.57 -0.94
CA ASN A 18 -8.38 -26.74 -1.57
C ASN A 18 -7.01 -27.08 -0.99
N TYR A 19 -6.27 -26.09 -0.45
CA TYR A 19 -4.87 -26.30 -0.09
C TYR A 19 -4.51 -25.74 1.28
N LYS A 20 -3.62 -26.48 1.98
CA LYS A 20 -2.88 -26.05 3.15
C LYS A 20 -1.41 -25.94 2.77
N VAL A 21 -0.79 -24.81 3.01
CA VAL A 21 0.64 -24.60 2.80
C VAL A 21 1.42 -25.36 3.89
N LEU A 22 2.39 -26.14 3.48
CA LEU A 22 3.29 -26.92 4.35
C LEU A 22 4.66 -26.26 4.50
N SER A 23 5.20 -25.73 3.40
CA SER A 23 6.50 -25.07 3.35
C SER A 23 6.61 -24.19 2.10
N GLY A 24 7.67 -23.38 2.03
CA GLY A 24 8.01 -22.62 0.84
C GLY A 24 9.52 -22.55 0.64
N LYS A 25 9.98 -22.44 -0.62
CA LYS A 25 11.38 -22.22 -0.96
C LYS A 25 11.48 -21.50 -2.32
N GLY A 26 12.21 -20.42 -2.36
CA GLY A 26 12.31 -19.59 -3.58
C GLY A 26 10.92 -19.14 -4.03
N ALA A 27 10.57 -19.34 -5.28
CA ALA A 27 9.25 -18.99 -5.82
C ALA A 27 8.18 -20.09 -5.64
N TYR A 28 8.47 -21.18 -4.93
CA TYR A 28 7.57 -22.30 -4.81
C TYR A 28 7.03 -22.46 -3.39
N ILE A 29 5.75 -22.84 -3.30
CA ILE A 29 5.08 -23.25 -2.08
C ILE A 29 4.67 -24.72 -2.19
N ARG A 30 4.99 -25.52 -1.17
CA ARG A 30 4.53 -26.89 -1.06
C ARG A 30 3.20 -26.92 -0.35
N VAL A 31 2.20 -27.51 -0.99
CA VAL A 31 0.83 -27.55 -0.49
C VAL A 31 0.31 -28.96 -0.35
N GLU A 32 -0.59 -29.17 0.60
CA GLU A 32 -1.40 -30.37 0.76
C GLU A 32 -2.84 -30.06 0.32
N ASN A 33 -3.41 -30.86 -0.56
CA ASN A 33 -4.84 -30.82 -0.80
C ASN A 33 -5.59 -31.28 0.46
N ILE A 34 -6.48 -30.44 0.97
CA ILE A 34 -7.16 -30.70 2.25
C ILE A 34 -8.06 -31.93 2.17
N LYS A 35 -8.66 -32.21 1.00
CA LYS A 35 -9.58 -33.34 0.77
C LYS A 35 -8.83 -34.65 0.47
N THR A 36 -7.92 -34.62 -0.51
CA THR A 36 -7.23 -35.85 -0.99
C THR A 36 -5.95 -36.19 -0.23
N LYS A 37 -5.39 -35.25 0.54
CA LYS A 37 -4.11 -35.35 1.23
C LYS A 37 -2.88 -35.42 0.31
N GLU A 38 -3.07 -35.32 -0.96
CA GLU A 38 -1.99 -35.23 -1.93
C GLU A 38 -1.19 -33.94 -1.77
N THR A 39 0.11 -34.03 -1.90
CA THR A 39 1.01 -32.86 -1.85
C THR A 39 1.55 -32.52 -3.23
N LYS A 40 1.71 -31.23 -3.50
CA LYS A 40 2.36 -30.72 -4.71
C LYS A 40 3.08 -29.41 -4.46
N ASP A 41 3.98 -29.05 -5.34
CA ASP A 41 4.62 -27.74 -5.36
C ASP A 41 3.90 -26.84 -6.36
N LEU A 42 3.56 -25.62 -5.93
CA LEU A 42 2.95 -24.60 -6.75
C LEU A 42 3.94 -23.45 -6.93
N LEU A 43 4.07 -22.96 -8.15
CA LEU A 43 4.75 -21.71 -8.42
C LEU A 43 3.85 -20.54 -7.99
N ASP A 44 4.36 -19.68 -7.12
CA ASP A 44 3.67 -18.46 -6.73
C ASP A 44 4.03 -17.31 -7.68
N GLY A 45 3.13 -17.03 -8.63
CA GLY A 45 3.28 -15.95 -9.60
C GLY A 45 2.88 -14.57 -9.11
N VAL A 46 2.40 -14.45 -7.86
CA VAL A 46 1.96 -13.18 -7.26
C VAL A 46 2.77 -12.75 -6.04
N SER A 47 3.83 -13.50 -5.71
CA SER A 47 4.74 -13.22 -4.57
C SER A 47 4.01 -12.96 -3.25
N SER A 48 2.95 -13.74 -2.96
CA SER A 48 2.08 -13.52 -1.78
C SER A 48 1.65 -12.06 -1.62
N TRP A 49 1.09 -11.48 -2.67
CA TRP A 49 0.74 -10.04 -2.73
C TRP A 49 1.92 -9.13 -2.39
N TRP A 50 3.03 -9.29 -3.12
CA TRP A 50 4.25 -8.48 -3.02
C TRP A 50 5.11 -8.72 -1.76
N CYS A 51 4.70 -9.63 -0.86
CA CYS A 51 5.43 -9.87 0.39
C CYS A 51 6.64 -10.80 0.23
N ALA A 52 6.64 -11.70 -0.77
CA ALA A 52 7.69 -12.69 -0.99
C ALA A 52 8.70 -12.26 -2.09
N VAL A 53 9.13 -11.00 -2.10
CA VAL A 53 10.02 -10.42 -3.13
C VAL A 53 11.36 -11.15 -3.23
N HIS A 54 11.91 -11.61 -2.11
CA HIS A 54 13.16 -12.39 -2.04
C HIS A 54 12.93 -13.91 -2.06
N GLY A 55 11.70 -14.33 -2.37
CA GLY A 55 11.28 -15.72 -2.29
C GLY A 55 10.99 -16.20 -0.87
N TYR A 56 10.40 -17.38 -0.80
CA TYR A 56 10.09 -18.04 0.45
C TYR A 56 11.34 -18.63 1.10
N ASN A 57 11.41 -18.53 2.41
CA ASN A 57 12.43 -19.15 3.23
C ASN A 57 13.87 -18.79 2.79
N ASN A 58 14.10 -17.49 2.55
CA ASN A 58 15.43 -16.96 2.28
C ASN A 58 16.30 -17.13 3.52
N GLU A 59 17.42 -17.86 3.39
CA GLU A 59 18.27 -18.27 4.51
C GLU A 59 18.94 -17.06 5.19
N GLU A 60 19.43 -16.10 4.40
CA GLU A 60 20.10 -14.90 4.94
C GLU A 60 19.12 -14.05 5.78
N ILE A 61 17.90 -13.82 5.28
CA ILE A 61 16.86 -13.11 6.01
C ILE A 61 16.47 -13.87 7.28
N ASN A 62 16.28 -15.18 7.18
CA ASN A 62 15.90 -16.00 8.32
C ASN A 62 16.96 -15.97 9.43
N GLU A 63 18.24 -16.08 9.09
CA GLU A 63 19.32 -16.02 10.09
C GLU A 63 19.44 -14.64 10.72
N ALA A 64 19.27 -13.55 9.94
CA ALA A 64 19.22 -12.21 10.49
C ALA A 64 18.07 -12.01 11.50
N ILE A 65 16.87 -12.54 11.17
CA ILE A 65 15.71 -12.49 12.07
C ILE A 65 15.97 -13.32 13.35
N LYS A 66 16.51 -14.52 13.24
CA LYS A 66 16.84 -15.37 14.41
C LYS A 66 17.84 -14.65 15.33
N GLY A 67 18.91 -14.10 14.77
CA GLY A 67 19.89 -13.35 15.53
C GLY A 67 19.35 -12.08 16.21
N GLN A 68 18.31 -11.47 15.65
CA GLN A 68 17.62 -10.34 16.29
C GLN A 68 16.67 -10.80 17.40
N LEU A 69 15.99 -11.93 17.23
CA LEU A 69 15.09 -12.49 18.24
C LEU A 69 15.85 -12.85 19.53
N ASP A 70 17.09 -13.32 19.42
CA ASP A 70 17.97 -13.61 20.57
C ASP A 70 18.33 -12.35 21.39
N LYS A 71 18.22 -11.15 20.78
CA LYS A 71 18.49 -9.86 21.45
C LYS A 71 17.19 -9.25 21.97
N ILE A 72 16.26 -8.98 21.07
CA ILE A 72 14.97 -8.37 21.38
C ILE A 72 13.99 -8.57 20.19
N ALA A 73 12.81 -9.08 20.47
CA ALA A 73 11.79 -9.29 19.45
C ALA A 73 11.08 -7.99 19.04
N HIS A 74 10.86 -7.09 20.00
CA HIS A 74 10.15 -5.84 19.76
C HIS A 74 10.48 -4.80 20.83
N VAL A 75 10.50 -3.54 20.41
CA VAL A 75 10.47 -2.36 21.29
C VAL A 75 9.68 -1.24 20.62
N MET A 76 8.92 -0.47 21.39
CA MET A 76 8.22 0.71 20.87
C MET A 76 9.20 1.78 20.42
N LEU A 77 8.91 2.49 19.33
CA LEU A 77 9.71 3.65 18.87
C LEU A 77 9.30 4.98 19.53
N GLY A 78 8.50 4.94 20.57
CA GLY A 78 8.10 6.10 21.37
C GLY A 78 9.18 6.52 22.36
N GLY A 79 10.24 7.18 21.88
CA GLY A 79 11.40 7.61 22.68
C GLY A 79 12.50 6.55 22.82
N LEU A 80 12.31 5.36 22.25
CA LEU A 80 13.29 4.29 22.17
C LEU A 80 13.60 3.99 20.70
N THR A 81 14.72 3.30 20.46
CA THR A 81 15.09 2.84 19.11
C THR A 81 15.99 1.60 19.20
N HIS A 82 16.31 1.03 18.05
CA HIS A 82 17.25 -0.08 17.90
C HIS A 82 18.02 0.03 16.57
N GLU A 83 19.13 -0.68 16.49
CA GLU A 83 20.07 -0.60 15.37
C GLU A 83 19.41 -0.78 14.00
N TRP A 84 18.53 -1.79 13.85
CA TRP A 84 17.87 -2.06 12.56
C TRP A 84 16.92 -0.95 12.12
N ALA A 85 16.22 -0.31 13.04
CA ALA A 85 15.35 0.82 12.70
C ALA A 85 16.18 2.02 12.22
N LEU A 86 17.30 2.32 12.89
CA LEU A 86 18.22 3.41 12.50
C LEU A 86 18.85 3.11 11.13
N SER A 87 19.47 1.93 10.98
CA SER A 87 20.13 1.53 9.74
C SER A 87 19.17 1.51 8.54
N LEU A 88 17.94 1.04 8.72
CA LEU A 88 16.93 1.07 7.66
C LEU A 88 16.51 2.51 7.34
N ALA A 89 16.33 3.36 8.35
CA ALA A 89 15.99 4.77 8.13
C ALA A 89 17.08 5.49 7.35
N ASP A 90 18.35 5.32 7.72
CA ASP A 90 19.50 5.90 7.03
C ASP A 90 19.56 5.44 5.57
N LYS A 91 19.35 4.14 5.33
CA LYS A 91 19.35 3.58 3.99
C LYS A 91 18.20 4.12 3.12
N LEU A 92 17.01 4.27 3.69
CA LEU A 92 15.88 4.86 2.99
C LEU A 92 16.12 6.33 2.62
N VAL A 93 16.71 7.12 3.54
CA VAL A 93 17.08 8.52 3.26
C VAL A 93 18.13 8.59 2.14
N GLU A 94 19.11 7.67 2.11
CA GLU A 94 20.14 7.61 1.08
C GLU A 94 19.56 7.40 -0.34
N ILE A 95 18.56 6.52 -0.48
CA ILE A 95 18.01 6.10 -1.78
C ILE A 95 16.79 6.91 -2.24
N THR A 96 16.22 7.75 -1.38
CA THR A 96 15.07 8.58 -1.71
C THR A 96 15.49 9.96 -2.26
N PRO A 97 14.58 10.72 -2.93
CA PRO A 97 14.89 12.05 -3.42
C PRO A 97 15.35 13.00 -2.32
N LYS A 98 16.26 13.92 -2.66
CA LYS A 98 16.76 14.95 -1.75
C LYS A 98 15.60 15.75 -1.14
N GLY A 99 15.67 15.94 0.18
CA GLY A 99 14.64 16.65 0.95
C GLY A 99 13.78 15.71 1.79
N LEU A 100 13.74 14.41 1.50
CA LEU A 100 13.11 13.39 2.32
C LEU A 100 14.12 12.89 3.37
N ASN A 101 14.24 13.63 4.47
CA ASN A 101 15.32 13.42 5.47
C ASN A 101 14.85 12.66 6.71
N HIS A 102 13.60 12.22 6.75
CA HIS A 102 13.01 11.52 7.89
C HIS A 102 12.15 10.36 7.44
N VAL A 103 12.15 9.28 8.21
CA VAL A 103 11.38 8.07 7.96
C VAL A 103 10.39 7.85 9.10
N PHE A 104 9.16 7.56 8.75
CA PHE A 104 8.13 7.12 9.67
C PHE A 104 7.72 5.69 9.31
N PHE A 105 7.91 4.74 10.22
CA PHE A 105 7.52 3.35 10.00
C PHE A 105 6.05 3.13 10.32
N SER A 106 5.38 2.34 9.49
CA SER A 106 4.01 1.88 9.69
C SER A 106 3.93 0.38 9.40
N ASP A 107 2.87 -0.25 9.88
CA ASP A 107 2.66 -1.69 9.82
C ASP A 107 1.95 -2.16 8.55
N SER A 108 1.47 -1.25 7.71
CA SER A 108 0.93 -1.57 6.38
C SER A 108 0.99 -0.37 5.43
N GLY A 109 0.87 -0.63 4.10
CA GLY A 109 0.77 0.42 3.09
C GLY A 109 -0.43 1.33 3.31
N SER A 110 -1.61 0.76 3.61
CA SER A 110 -2.83 1.53 3.91
C SER A 110 -2.64 2.49 5.08
N VAL A 111 -2.01 2.02 6.17
CA VAL A 111 -1.70 2.85 7.34
C VAL A 111 -0.65 3.91 7.00
N GLY A 112 0.34 3.58 6.17
CA GLY A 112 1.31 4.56 5.66
C GLY A 112 0.65 5.69 4.88
N VAL A 113 -0.29 5.37 4.00
CA VAL A 113 -1.11 6.36 3.27
C VAL A 113 -1.91 7.22 4.24
N GLU A 114 -2.64 6.62 5.19
CA GLU A 114 -3.38 7.37 6.22
C GLU A 114 -2.50 8.38 6.99
N ILE A 115 -1.28 7.96 7.33
CA ILE A 115 -0.32 8.82 8.03
C ILE A 115 0.13 9.96 7.13
N ALA A 116 0.48 9.68 5.87
CA ALA A 116 0.90 10.71 4.91
C ALA A 116 -0.20 11.78 4.69
N LEU A 117 -1.45 11.33 4.52
CA LEU A 117 -2.60 12.23 4.39
C LEU A 117 -2.78 13.10 5.64
N LYS A 118 -2.70 12.52 6.84
CA LYS A 118 -2.76 13.26 8.10
C LYS A 118 -1.63 14.27 8.25
N MET A 119 -0.41 13.89 7.86
CA MET A 119 0.75 14.80 7.88
C MET A 119 0.53 16.00 6.97
N ALA A 120 0.00 15.79 5.76
CA ALA A 120 -0.30 16.88 4.82
C ALA A 120 -1.34 17.86 5.40
N VAL A 121 -2.44 17.36 5.94
CA VAL A 121 -3.47 18.20 6.58
C VAL A 121 -2.90 18.95 7.79
N GLN A 122 -2.14 18.27 8.64
CA GLN A 122 -1.54 18.91 9.82
C GLN A 122 -0.51 19.98 9.44
N TYR A 123 0.29 19.75 8.38
CA TYR A 123 1.23 20.74 7.86
C TYR A 123 0.52 22.04 7.49
N HIS A 124 -0.57 21.94 6.73
CA HIS A 124 -1.36 23.12 6.36
C HIS A 124 -2.03 23.76 7.57
N GLY A 125 -2.59 22.95 8.48
CA GLY A 125 -3.19 23.45 9.71
C GLY A 125 -2.21 24.24 10.60
N ASN A 126 -0.97 23.75 10.72
CA ASN A 126 0.11 24.43 11.46
C ASN A 126 0.52 25.77 10.82
N LYS A 127 0.30 25.93 9.51
CA LYS A 127 0.49 27.19 8.78
C LYS A 127 -0.72 28.12 8.78
N GLY A 128 -1.79 27.77 9.49
CA GLY A 128 -3.02 28.55 9.56
C GLY A 128 -4.03 28.25 8.46
N ASN A 129 -3.74 27.32 7.54
CA ASN A 129 -4.58 26.99 6.38
C ASN A 129 -5.43 25.73 6.66
N ARG A 130 -6.32 25.78 7.65
CA ARG A 130 -7.13 24.62 8.09
C ARG A 130 -8.12 24.12 7.05
N GLU A 131 -8.48 24.95 6.07
CA GLU A 131 -9.36 24.58 4.96
C GLU A 131 -8.71 23.55 4.02
N LYS A 132 -7.37 23.53 3.93
CA LYS A 132 -6.63 22.55 3.14
C LYS A 132 -6.66 21.17 3.79
N SER A 133 -7.69 20.41 3.46
CA SER A 133 -7.95 19.05 4.05
C SER A 133 -8.35 18.00 3.02
N LYS A 134 -8.53 18.39 1.76
CA LYS A 134 -8.91 17.50 0.65
C LYS A 134 -7.70 17.15 -0.21
N PHE A 135 -7.83 16.09 -0.99
CA PHE A 135 -6.75 15.59 -1.83
C PHE A 135 -7.16 15.56 -3.30
N ILE A 136 -6.17 15.60 -4.17
CA ILE A 136 -6.32 15.22 -5.58
C ILE A 136 -5.77 13.83 -5.73
N SER A 137 -6.42 13.00 -6.53
CA SER A 137 -5.97 11.64 -6.86
C SER A 137 -6.34 11.27 -8.29
N LEU A 138 -5.76 10.18 -8.79
CA LEU A 138 -6.11 9.62 -10.09
C LEU A 138 -7.35 8.70 -9.98
N ILE A 139 -8.21 8.72 -11.00
CA ILE A 139 -9.30 7.75 -11.14
C ILE A 139 -8.69 6.34 -11.25
N LYS A 140 -9.32 5.36 -10.60
CA LYS A 140 -8.89 3.96 -10.53
C LYS A 140 -7.55 3.73 -9.82
N GLY A 141 -7.06 4.69 -9.02
CA GLY A 141 -5.89 4.47 -8.18
C GLY A 141 -6.21 3.53 -7.01
N TYR A 142 -5.23 2.73 -6.58
CA TYR A 142 -5.33 1.90 -5.39
C TYR A 142 -4.31 2.33 -4.34
N HIS A 143 -4.76 2.78 -3.20
CA HIS A 143 -3.91 3.30 -2.12
C HIS A 143 -4.08 2.54 -0.80
N GLY A 144 -4.88 1.48 -0.78
CA GLY A 144 -5.13 0.63 0.38
C GLY A 144 -6.61 0.53 0.76
N ASP A 145 -6.88 -0.25 1.82
CA ASP A 145 -8.24 -0.68 2.20
C ASP A 145 -8.76 0.00 3.47
N THR A 146 -8.04 0.95 4.06
CA THR A 146 -8.60 1.82 5.11
C THR A 146 -9.46 2.92 4.51
N PHE A 147 -10.41 3.46 5.27
CA PHE A 147 -11.42 4.36 4.71
C PHE A 147 -10.85 5.55 3.92
N LYS A 148 -9.82 6.22 4.44
CA LYS A 148 -9.25 7.37 3.73
C LYS A 148 -8.34 6.93 2.58
N ALA A 149 -7.67 5.78 2.69
CA ALA A 149 -6.93 5.19 1.59
C ALA A 149 -7.86 4.76 0.44
N MET A 150 -9.00 4.13 0.76
CA MET A 150 -10.05 3.83 -0.24
C MET A 150 -10.58 5.10 -0.91
N GLU A 151 -10.85 6.16 -0.12
CA GLU A 151 -11.36 7.43 -0.65
C GLU A 151 -10.40 8.05 -1.65
N VAL A 152 -9.11 8.09 -1.38
CA VAL A 152 -8.14 8.63 -2.33
C VAL A 152 -7.82 7.65 -3.47
N GLY A 153 -8.19 6.38 -3.37
CA GLY A 153 -7.98 5.36 -4.39
C GLY A 153 -9.00 5.40 -5.55
N ASN A 154 -10.29 5.60 -5.24
CA ASN A 154 -11.39 5.54 -6.22
C ASN A 154 -11.49 4.22 -7.03
N ASP A 155 -11.20 3.10 -6.42
CA ASP A 155 -11.41 1.80 -7.05
C ASP A 155 -12.82 1.29 -6.74
N SER A 156 -13.71 1.38 -7.71
CA SER A 156 -15.11 0.95 -7.57
C SER A 156 -15.27 -0.57 -7.57
N ASP A 157 -14.33 -1.31 -8.15
CA ASP A 157 -14.42 -2.75 -8.26
C ASP A 157 -14.20 -3.42 -6.90
N PHE A 158 -13.27 -2.88 -6.09
CA PHE A 158 -13.01 -3.35 -4.72
C PHE A 158 -13.81 -2.61 -3.66
N HIS A 159 -14.02 -1.31 -3.81
CA HIS A 159 -14.54 -0.44 -2.75
C HIS A 159 -15.94 0.10 -3.01
N GLY A 160 -16.60 -0.32 -4.09
CA GLY A 160 -17.91 0.19 -4.53
C GLY A 160 -18.99 0.20 -3.45
N ALA A 161 -18.99 -0.79 -2.55
CA ALA A 161 -19.91 -0.87 -1.42
C ALA A 161 -19.81 0.34 -0.47
N PHE A 162 -18.65 1.03 -0.42
CA PHE A 162 -18.34 2.13 0.48
C PHE A 162 -18.38 3.50 -0.19
N ASN A 163 -18.67 3.59 -1.50
CA ASN A 163 -18.65 4.84 -2.26
C ASN A 163 -19.50 5.96 -1.64
N HIS A 164 -20.58 5.61 -0.95
CA HIS A 164 -21.46 6.58 -0.28
C HIS A 164 -20.76 7.31 0.90
N MET A 165 -19.64 6.77 1.41
CA MET A 165 -18.85 7.34 2.52
C MET A 165 -17.65 8.14 2.03
N MET A 166 -17.29 8.06 0.73
CA MET A 166 -16.08 8.62 0.12
C MET A 166 -16.45 9.82 -0.76
N LYS A 167 -16.29 11.06 -0.25
CA LYS A 167 -16.87 12.25 -0.92
C LYS A 167 -15.94 13.46 -1.02
N GLU A 168 -14.75 13.41 -0.45
CA GLU A 168 -13.92 14.61 -0.27
C GLU A 168 -12.67 14.69 -1.15
N THR A 169 -12.47 13.73 -2.06
CA THR A 169 -11.33 13.70 -2.97
C THR A 169 -11.70 14.25 -4.34
N PHE A 170 -10.82 15.04 -4.92
CA PHE A 170 -10.91 15.50 -6.30
C PHE A 170 -10.19 14.50 -7.21
N TYR A 171 -10.93 13.88 -8.12
CA TYR A 171 -10.35 12.90 -9.02
C TYR A 171 -10.07 13.53 -10.38
N ILE A 172 -8.92 13.19 -10.95
CA ILE A 172 -8.53 13.52 -12.31
C ILE A 172 -8.25 12.25 -13.11
N ASN A 173 -8.37 12.36 -14.42
CA ASN A 173 -8.11 11.21 -15.29
C ASN A 173 -6.61 10.94 -15.41
N ILE A 174 -6.25 9.66 -15.54
CA ILE A 174 -4.93 9.27 -16.03
C ILE A 174 -4.80 9.66 -17.50
N PRO A 175 -3.59 9.95 -18.01
CA PRO A 175 -3.38 10.13 -19.44
C PRO A 175 -3.88 8.92 -20.21
N GLU A 176 -4.70 9.13 -21.22
CA GLU A 176 -5.15 8.07 -22.11
C GLU A 176 -3.94 7.45 -22.79
N GLY A 177 -3.84 6.11 -22.81
CA GLY A 177 -2.65 5.39 -23.30
C GLY A 177 -1.63 5.03 -22.20
N GLY A 178 -1.77 5.54 -20.98
CA GLY A 178 -0.90 5.18 -19.85
C GLY A 178 0.57 5.49 -20.14
N MET A 179 1.44 4.48 -20.09
CA MET A 179 2.88 4.61 -20.38
C MET A 179 3.20 4.95 -21.83
N GLU A 180 2.28 4.68 -22.75
CA GLU A 180 2.41 4.98 -24.18
C GLU A 180 1.67 6.27 -24.58
N ALA A 181 1.22 7.05 -23.59
CA ALA A 181 0.50 8.29 -23.81
C ALA A 181 1.34 9.29 -24.62
N SER A 182 0.72 9.92 -25.62
CA SER A 182 1.34 11.02 -26.35
C SER A 182 1.45 12.28 -25.46
N ASP A 183 2.34 13.19 -25.84
CA ASP A 183 2.49 14.48 -25.15
C ASP A 183 1.15 15.24 -25.05
N GLU A 184 0.31 15.15 -26.08
CA GLU A 184 -1.02 15.78 -26.07
C GLU A 184 -1.95 15.16 -25.01
N GLN A 185 -1.92 13.83 -24.84
CA GLN A 185 -2.72 13.12 -23.82
C GLN A 185 -2.23 13.44 -22.41
N VAL A 186 -0.91 13.54 -22.23
CA VAL A 186 -0.31 13.98 -20.95
C VAL A 186 -0.71 15.41 -20.65
N GLU A 187 -0.63 16.34 -21.62
CA GLU A 187 -0.98 17.75 -21.41
C GLU A 187 -2.47 17.91 -21.06
N LYS A 188 -3.38 17.10 -21.61
CA LYS A 188 -4.79 17.09 -21.21
C LYS A 188 -4.96 16.78 -19.71
N ALA A 189 -4.28 15.75 -19.20
CA ALA A 189 -4.33 15.42 -17.77
C ALA A 189 -3.71 16.53 -16.90
N ILE A 190 -2.63 17.16 -17.35
CA ILE A 190 -2.01 18.30 -16.67
C ILE A 190 -2.97 19.51 -16.64
N ILE A 191 -3.70 19.77 -17.72
CA ILE A 191 -4.70 20.84 -17.77
C ILE A 191 -5.84 20.56 -16.78
N GLU A 192 -6.29 19.31 -16.68
CA GLU A 192 -7.31 18.91 -15.69
C GLU A 192 -6.82 19.16 -14.26
N LEU A 193 -5.59 18.77 -13.94
CA LEU A 193 -4.96 19.05 -12.65
C LEU A 193 -4.87 20.56 -12.36
N LYS A 194 -4.41 21.36 -13.33
CA LYS A 194 -4.35 22.82 -13.20
C LYS A 194 -5.73 23.42 -12.92
N ASN A 195 -6.76 22.98 -13.64
CA ASN A 195 -8.14 23.44 -13.45
C ASN A 195 -8.69 23.16 -12.05
N VAL A 196 -8.35 21.98 -11.48
CA VAL A 196 -8.73 21.65 -10.10
C VAL A 196 -8.00 22.57 -9.12
N LEU A 197 -6.69 22.77 -9.28
CA LEU A 197 -5.88 23.62 -8.42
C LEU A 197 -6.33 25.08 -8.48
N GLU A 198 -6.62 25.63 -9.66
CA GLU A 198 -7.10 27.01 -9.81
C GLU A 198 -8.42 27.26 -9.08
N LYS A 199 -9.32 26.27 -9.06
CA LYS A 199 -10.64 26.40 -8.44
C LYS A 199 -10.68 26.03 -6.97
N LYS A 200 -9.75 25.18 -6.51
CA LYS A 200 -9.81 24.48 -5.23
C LYS A 200 -8.51 24.55 -4.41
N ASP A 201 -7.56 25.41 -4.80
CA ASP A 201 -6.27 25.52 -4.10
C ASP A 201 -6.44 25.70 -2.59
N ASN A 202 -7.40 26.49 -2.17
CA ASN A 202 -7.69 26.73 -0.76
C ASN A 202 -8.21 25.51 0.01
N GLU A 203 -8.65 24.45 -0.70
CA GLU A 203 -9.15 23.20 -0.10
C GLU A 203 -8.12 22.04 -0.21
N VAL A 204 -7.19 22.11 -1.18
CA VAL A 204 -6.27 21.00 -1.50
C VAL A 204 -5.08 20.97 -0.55
N ALA A 205 -4.93 19.84 0.17
CA ALA A 205 -3.78 19.54 1.03
C ALA A 205 -2.64 18.83 0.29
N GLY A 206 -2.92 18.09 -0.76
CA GLY A 206 -1.91 17.36 -1.53
C GLY A 206 -2.48 16.60 -2.72
N PHE A 207 -1.57 16.05 -3.50
CA PHE A 207 -1.85 15.14 -4.62
C PHE A 207 -1.19 13.79 -4.34
N ILE A 208 -1.96 12.72 -4.42
CA ILE A 208 -1.47 11.35 -4.28
C ILE A 208 -1.57 10.64 -5.63
N VAL A 209 -0.51 9.92 -6.00
CA VAL A 209 -0.38 9.29 -7.32
C VAL A 209 0.48 8.03 -7.24
N GLU A 210 0.13 7.03 -8.02
CA GLU A 210 0.97 5.87 -8.30
C GLU A 210 1.87 6.21 -9.50
N PRO A 211 3.20 6.15 -9.37
CA PRO A 211 4.11 6.73 -10.37
C PRO A 211 4.26 5.90 -11.66
N LEU A 212 4.02 4.59 -11.63
CA LEU A 212 4.19 3.69 -12.78
C LEU A 212 3.00 2.77 -13.02
N LEU A 213 2.64 1.97 -12.02
CA LEU A 213 1.56 1.01 -12.11
C LEU A 213 0.43 1.44 -11.16
N GLN A 214 -0.81 1.36 -11.63
CA GLN A 214 -1.96 1.38 -10.75
C GLN A 214 -2.26 -0.04 -10.27
N GLY A 215 -2.53 -0.20 -8.97
CA GLY A 215 -2.76 -1.47 -8.30
C GLY A 215 -4.05 -2.19 -8.66
#